data_ac7e1897c44ebeeefe9358a5b0a3ba3a
#
_entry.id   ac7e1897c44ebeeefe9358a5b0a3ba3a
#
_cell.length_a   1.000
_cell.length_b   1.000
_cell.length_c   1.000
_cell.angle_alpha   90.00
_cell.angle_beta   90.00
_cell.angle_gamma   90.00
#
_symmetry.space_group_name_H-M   'P 1'
#
loop_
_entity.id
_entity.type
_entity.pdbx_description
1 polymer ?
#
loop_
_entity_poly.entity_id
_entity_poly.type
_entity_poly.pdbx_seq_one_letter_code
_entity_poly.pdbx_strand_id
1 'polypeptide(L)'
;MRRSLITSALLLIALVAGAQRTFTVGQYNIRYDEPNDAKKGNGWEQRAQHIRNLIYYEWWDLVGLQEVMDNQLETLKAGLSEYEFIGVARDDGKKKGEYAPILYKKNRMRCLKSGTFWLSETPDKVGSIGWDASLPRICTWAQFEDKTTKWKFWMFNLHMDHIGTKARSESAKLVIAKVKEMCGDEPYILTGDFNVDQHNEIYGILTAPGAFTDAINKTNRRIVTNGTTNGFNANSYTDRRIDHIFISDRFYVYKYGILPYAYWSKTDNEKQPNQIRMVSDHYPVTATLELPHLRSPEDWANYRRYANENAKVKKAKVVFMGNSITEGWKHHYPEFFEKNKDYICRGIGGQVTAQMLARFRPDVLDHKPQKVVILAGTNDIAMNQGYVPLEHIFGNIVSMAELAMANGIKPYLCSILPGDRYSWSWEIDRERAISSIATINKWLREYAKKTKGVEYVDFFTPMADENAAMKKEYQQDPIHPNKAGYIVMEEIIQKALKK
;
A
#
# COMPACT_ATOMS: atom_id res chain seq x y z
N MET A 1 -14.94 37.18 -4.91
CA MET A 1 -13.73 36.53 -5.48
C MET A 1 -12.80 35.86 -4.46
N ARG A 2 -12.52 36.39 -3.24
CA ARG A 2 -11.61 35.75 -2.28
C ARG A 2 -12.13 34.44 -1.62
N ARG A 3 -13.45 34.25 -1.48
CA ARG A 3 -14.01 33.00 -0.91
C ARG A 3 -13.97 31.80 -1.86
N SER A 4 -14.04 32.05 -3.18
CA SER A 4 -13.99 30.98 -4.21
C SER A 4 -12.58 30.36 -4.35
N LEU A 5 -11.52 31.14 -4.12
CA LEU A 5 -10.13 30.67 -4.20
C LEU A 5 -9.72 29.78 -3.03
N ILE A 6 -10.28 30.01 -1.83
CA ILE A 6 -9.99 29.18 -0.65
C ILE A 6 -10.69 27.81 -0.76
N THR A 7 -11.89 27.76 -1.32
CA THR A 7 -12.63 26.51 -1.54
C THR A 7 -11.96 25.62 -2.59
N SER A 8 -11.43 26.24 -3.66
CA SER A 8 -10.69 25.51 -4.71
C SER A 8 -9.34 24.98 -4.21
N ALA A 9 -8.64 25.70 -3.35
CA ALA A 9 -7.39 25.24 -2.75
C ALA A 9 -7.59 24.08 -1.76
N LEU A 10 -8.67 24.11 -0.98
CA LEU A 10 -9.03 23.00 -0.08
C LEU A 10 -9.52 21.75 -0.84
N LEU A 11 -10.21 21.89 -1.98
CA LEU A 11 -10.57 20.78 -2.87
C LEU A 11 -9.32 20.16 -3.53
N LEU A 12 -8.36 20.98 -3.97
CA LEU A 12 -7.08 20.47 -4.50
C LEU A 12 -6.29 19.68 -3.45
N ILE A 13 -6.27 20.14 -2.19
CA ILE A 13 -5.58 19.43 -1.10
C ILE A 13 -6.28 18.11 -0.77
N ALA A 14 -7.60 18.03 -0.84
CA ALA A 14 -8.34 16.79 -0.61
C ALA A 14 -8.16 15.75 -1.76
N LEU A 15 -8.03 16.20 -3.01
CA LEU A 15 -7.75 15.34 -4.17
C LEU A 15 -6.31 14.81 -4.19
N VAL A 16 -5.35 15.58 -3.66
CA VAL A 16 -3.95 15.14 -3.54
C VAL A 16 -3.78 14.16 -2.36
N ALA A 17 -4.59 14.25 -1.32
CA ALA A 17 -4.49 13.36 -0.15
C ALA A 17 -4.94 11.91 -0.42
N GLY A 18 -5.70 11.64 -1.48
CA GLY A 18 -6.12 10.27 -1.87
C GLY A 18 -5.10 9.52 -2.72
N ALA A 19 -4.18 10.21 -3.39
CA ALA A 19 -3.40 9.66 -4.50
C ALA A 19 -1.98 9.18 -4.14
N GLN A 20 -1.52 9.21 -2.89
CA GLN A 20 -0.10 8.94 -2.58
C GLN A 20 0.14 8.16 -1.28
N ARG A 21 -0.59 7.09 -1.05
CA ARG A 21 -0.40 6.18 0.09
C ARG A 21 0.68 5.14 -0.16
N THR A 22 0.93 4.85 -1.42
CA THR A 22 1.98 3.93 -1.83
C THR A 22 3.29 4.67 -2.03
N PHE A 23 4.37 3.94 -1.80
CA PHE A 23 5.72 4.35 -2.17
C PHE A 23 6.47 3.18 -2.79
N THR A 24 7.50 3.47 -3.55
CA THR A 24 8.26 2.47 -4.31
C THR A 24 9.63 2.27 -3.68
N VAL A 25 10.02 1.00 -3.59
CA VAL A 25 11.33 0.58 -3.07
C VAL A 25 12.09 -0.15 -4.16
N GLY A 26 13.33 0.28 -4.40
CA GLY A 26 14.29 -0.39 -5.26
C GLY A 26 15.36 -1.11 -4.44
N GLN A 27 15.82 -2.23 -4.96
CA GLN A 27 17.00 -2.96 -4.51
C GLN A 27 17.89 -3.22 -5.72
N TYR A 28 19.16 -2.84 -5.68
CA TYR A 28 20.01 -3.00 -6.83
C TYR A 28 21.50 -3.11 -6.48
N ASN A 29 22.11 -4.27 -6.69
CA ASN A 29 23.56 -4.40 -6.76
C ASN A 29 24.01 -3.79 -8.09
N ILE A 30 24.74 -2.66 -8.05
CA ILE A 30 25.14 -1.92 -9.24
C ILE A 30 26.49 -2.35 -9.82
N ARG A 31 27.11 -3.35 -9.22
CA ARG A 31 28.47 -3.79 -9.53
C ARG A 31 29.51 -2.70 -9.29
N TYR A 32 30.53 -2.97 -8.51
CA TYR A 32 31.62 -2.04 -8.25
C TYR A 32 32.40 -1.72 -9.54
N ASP A 33 33.18 -0.67 -9.49
CA ASP A 33 34.03 -0.22 -10.62
C ASP A 33 35.27 -1.10 -10.76
N GLU A 34 35.08 -2.25 -11.42
CA GLU A 34 36.13 -3.26 -11.65
C GLU A 34 36.86 -2.96 -12.97
N PRO A 35 38.19 -2.72 -12.94
CA PRO A 35 38.97 -2.41 -14.17
C PRO A 35 38.87 -3.47 -15.26
N ASN A 36 38.71 -4.74 -14.92
CA ASN A 36 38.57 -5.81 -15.92
C ASN A 36 37.18 -5.80 -16.59
N ASP A 37 36.15 -5.29 -15.93
CA ASP A 37 34.83 -5.11 -16.54
C ASP A 37 34.89 -4.01 -17.60
N ALA A 38 35.66 -2.95 -17.36
CA ALA A 38 35.88 -1.89 -18.36
C ALA A 38 36.52 -2.41 -19.65
N LYS A 39 37.50 -3.32 -19.57
CA LYS A 39 38.11 -3.98 -20.74
C LYS A 39 37.09 -4.78 -21.56
N LYS A 40 36.02 -5.26 -20.93
CA LYS A 40 34.94 -6.00 -21.59
C LYS A 40 33.80 -5.08 -22.06
N GLY A 41 33.92 -3.77 -21.87
CA GLY A 41 32.90 -2.78 -22.20
C GLY A 41 31.76 -2.70 -21.18
N ASN A 42 31.97 -3.20 -19.97
CA ASN A 42 31.02 -3.16 -18.85
C ASN A 42 31.51 -2.25 -17.69
N GLY A 43 32.45 -1.32 -17.99
CA GLY A 43 32.99 -0.41 -16.99
C GLY A 43 31.95 0.56 -16.44
N TRP A 44 32.29 1.20 -15.34
CA TRP A 44 31.38 2.15 -14.68
C TRP A 44 30.96 3.30 -15.59
N GLU A 45 31.86 3.89 -16.33
CA GLU A 45 31.59 5.01 -17.25
C GLU A 45 30.52 4.66 -18.30
N GLN A 46 30.51 3.41 -18.80
CA GLN A 46 29.51 2.94 -19.75
C GLN A 46 28.15 2.72 -19.10
N ARG A 47 28.12 2.35 -17.81
CA ARG A 47 26.90 1.94 -17.10
C ARG A 47 26.24 3.05 -16.28
N ALA A 48 27.01 4.01 -15.79
CA ALA A 48 26.57 5.03 -14.84
C ALA A 48 25.30 5.77 -15.28
N GLN A 49 25.25 6.19 -16.57
CA GLN A 49 24.08 6.90 -17.09
C GLN A 49 22.83 6.01 -17.10
N HIS A 50 22.98 4.72 -17.45
CA HIS A 50 21.86 3.78 -17.48
C HIS A 50 21.32 3.48 -16.09
N ILE A 51 22.18 3.36 -15.08
CA ILE A 51 21.76 3.19 -13.68
C ILE A 51 20.98 4.41 -13.20
N ARG A 52 21.48 5.63 -13.46
CA ARG A 52 20.75 6.87 -13.11
C ARG A 52 19.40 6.94 -13.82
N ASN A 53 19.36 6.66 -15.12
CA ASN A 53 18.13 6.67 -15.89
C ASN A 53 17.10 5.68 -15.33
N LEU A 54 17.54 4.50 -14.93
CA LEU A 54 16.65 3.51 -14.32
C LEU A 54 16.07 4.00 -12.99
N ILE A 55 16.91 4.54 -12.10
CA ILE A 55 16.46 5.10 -10.81
C ILE A 55 15.43 6.22 -11.05
N TYR A 56 15.66 7.09 -12.04
CA TYR A 56 14.71 8.11 -12.44
C TYR A 56 13.43 7.55 -13.07
N TYR A 57 13.55 6.57 -13.96
CA TYR A 57 12.39 6.00 -14.65
C TYR A 57 11.44 5.26 -13.69
N GLU A 58 12.01 4.40 -12.83
CA GLU A 58 11.26 3.67 -11.81
C GLU A 58 10.72 4.60 -10.72
N TRP A 59 11.29 5.79 -10.62
CA TRP A 59 10.87 6.82 -9.67
C TRP A 59 10.81 6.30 -8.23
N TRP A 60 11.79 5.45 -7.85
CA TRP A 60 11.83 4.86 -6.51
C TRP A 60 11.91 5.93 -5.42
N ASP A 61 11.09 5.79 -4.39
CA ASP A 61 11.11 6.68 -3.22
C ASP A 61 12.26 6.35 -2.28
N LEU A 62 12.63 5.07 -2.22
CA LEU A 62 13.72 4.50 -1.44
C LEU A 62 14.49 3.49 -2.28
N VAL A 63 15.81 3.48 -2.18
CA VAL A 63 16.66 2.52 -2.91
C VAL A 63 17.78 2.01 -2.02
N GLY A 64 17.93 0.70 -1.91
CA GLY A 64 19.14 0.07 -1.39
C GLY A 64 20.07 -0.30 -2.54
N LEU A 65 21.30 0.19 -2.51
CA LEU A 65 22.32 -0.18 -3.48
C LEU A 65 23.42 -1.02 -2.82
N GLN A 66 24.12 -1.83 -3.60
CA GLN A 66 25.29 -2.61 -3.16
C GLN A 66 26.44 -2.45 -4.14
N GLU A 67 27.65 -2.78 -3.68
CA GLU A 67 28.90 -2.67 -4.40
C GLU A 67 29.25 -1.24 -4.86
N VAL A 68 28.78 -0.23 -4.14
CA VAL A 68 29.03 1.17 -4.53
C VAL A 68 30.40 1.62 -4.03
N MET A 69 31.30 2.00 -4.94
CA MET A 69 32.57 2.63 -4.60
C MET A 69 32.41 4.15 -4.44
N ASP A 70 33.37 4.82 -3.79
CA ASP A 70 33.30 6.28 -3.54
C ASP A 70 33.12 7.10 -4.84
N ASN A 71 33.86 6.78 -5.90
CA ASN A 71 33.72 7.44 -7.20
C ASN A 71 32.35 7.21 -7.85
N GLN A 72 31.77 6.03 -7.68
CA GLN A 72 30.43 5.71 -8.15
C GLN A 72 29.38 6.47 -7.36
N LEU A 73 29.54 6.55 -6.02
CA LEU A 73 28.65 7.29 -5.13
C LEU A 73 28.62 8.79 -5.51
N GLU A 74 29.79 9.41 -5.74
CA GLU A 74 29.86 10.81 -6.15
C GLU A 74 29.22 11.05 -7.53
N THR A 75 29.41 10.13 -8.47
CA THR A 75 28.74 10.18 -9.79
C THR A 75 27.22 10.10 -9.67
N LEU A 76 26.72 9.24 -8.78
CA LEU A 76 25.27 9.11 -8.52
C LEU A 76 24.72 10.38 -7.83
N LYS A 77 25.41 10.91 -6.83
CA LYS A 77 25.03 12.16 -6.14
C LYS A 77 24.92 13.33 -7.11
N ALA A 78 25.90 13.49 -7.98
CA ALA A 78 25.91 14.56 -8.98
C ALA A 78 24.73 14.46 -9.97
N GLY A 79 24.28 13.23 -10.28
CA GLY A 79 23.23 12.99 -11.23
C GLY A 79 21.83 12.78 -10.67
N LEU A 80 21.66 12.63 -9.37
CA LEU A 80 20.39 12.34 -8.69
C LEU A 80 20.07 13.40 -7.64
N SER A 81 19.95 14.65 -8.06
CA SER A 81 19.80 15.83 -7.18
C SER A 81 18.55 15.78 -6.27
N GLU A 82 17.54 14.98 -6.59
CA GLU A 82 16.32 14.83 -5.79
C GLU A 82 16.48 13.83 -4.65
N TYR A 83 17.61 13.09 -4.63
CA TYR A 83 17.90 12.09 -3.62
C TYR A 83 18.93 12.58 -2.60
N GLU A 84 18.80 12.08 -1.38
CA GLU A 84 19.84 12.07 -0.36
C GLU A 84 20.38 10.64 -0.20
N PHE A 85 21.62 10.54 0.33
CA PHE A 85 22.35 9.28 0.45
C PHE A 85 22.79 9.07 1.89
N ILE A 86 22.58 7.86 2.40
CA ILE A 86 22.96 7.43 3.75
C ILE A 86 23.87 6.23 3.62
N GLY A 87 24.94 6.20 4.41
CA GLY A 87 25.87 5.07 4.51
C GLY A 87 27.32 5.50 4.52
N VAL A 88 28.18 4.60 4.93
CA VAL A 88 29.63 4.72 4.97
C VAL A 88 30.26 3.53 4.27
N ALA A 89 31.53 3.65 3.85
CA ALA A 89 32.27 2.55 3.25
C ALA A 89 32.71 1.53 4.31
N ARG A 90 32.75 0.26 3.92
CA ARG A 90 32.88 -0.89 4.84
C ARG A 90 34.23 -1.03 5.51
N ASP A 91 35.36 -0.55 4.90
CA ASP A 91 36.71 -0.81 5.42
C ASP A 91 37.11 0.15 6.55
N ASP A 92 36.76 1.46 6.41
CA ASP A 92 37.20 2.50 7.33
C ASP A 92 36.06 3.29 7.96
N GLY A 93 34.81 2.97 7.63
CA GLY A 93 33.63 3.70 8.08
C GLY A 93 33.54 5.10 7.50
N LYS A 94 34.25 5.37 6.40
CA LYS A 94 34.28 6.68 5.71
C LYS A 94 34.16 6.50 4.19
N LYS A 95 35.28 6.28 3.48
CA LYS A 95 35.35 6.28 2.02
C LYS A 95 36.03 5.05 1.41
N LYS A 96 36.69 4.22 2.20
CA LYS A 96 37.46 3.07 1.73
C LYS A 96 36.61 1.80 1.71
N GLY A 97 36.64 1.13 0.55
CA GLY A 97 35.84 -0.07 0.28
C GLY A 97 34.45 0.26 -0.25
N GLU A 98 33.63 -0.77 -0.36
CA GLU A 98 32.28 -0.64 -0.89
C GLU A 98 31.31 -0.10 0.18
N TYR A 99 30.35 0.69 -0.29
CA TYR A 99 29.17 1.09 0.46
C TYR A 99 28.01 0.14 0.20
N ALA A 100 27.09 0.07 1.15
CA ALA A 100 25.73 -0.43 0.96
C ALA A 100 24.75 0.74 1.27
N PRO A 101 24.68 1.78 0.42
CA PRO A 101 23.98 3.00 0.76
C PRO A 101 22.46 2.86 0.61
N ILE A 102 21.74 3.70 1.35
CA ILE A 102 20.30 3.93 1.15
C ILE A 102 20.14 5.30 0.49
N LEU A 103 19.43 5.32 -0.64
CA LEU A 103 19.00 6.53 -1.31
C LEU A 103 17.54 6.78 -0.98
N TYR A 104 17.16 8.04 -0.75
CA TYR A 104 15.77 8.41 -0.54
C TYR A 104 15.42 9.76 -1.16
N LYS A 105 14.20 9.89 -1.67
CA LYS A 105 13.69 11.16 -2.21
C LYS A 105 13.48 12.17 -1.09
N LYS A 106 14.16 13.31 -1.19
CA LYS A 106 14.09 14.40 -0.22
C LYS A 106 12.69 15.02 -0.05
N ASN A 107 11.94 15.10 -1.13
CA ASN A 107 10.59 15.65 -1.12
C ASN A 107 9.57 14.72 -0.47
N ARG A 108 9.81 13.41 -0.49
CA ARG A 108 8.89 12.38 0.04
C ARG A 108 9.26 11.94 1.45
N MET A 109 10.52 11.68 1.72
CA MET A 109 10.99 11.09 2.98
C MET A 109 11.76 12.11 3.83
N ARG A 110 11.67 11.96 5.13
CA ARG A 110 12.52 12.62 6.11
C ARG A 110 13.28 11.57 6.90
N CYS A 111 14.59 11.57 6.82
CA CYS A 111 15.44 10.75 7.66
C CYS A 111 15.42 11.29 9.09
N LEU A 112 15.08 10.46 10.07
CA LEU A 112 15.04 10.82 11.49
C LEU A 112 16.31 10.39 12.21
N LYS A 113 16.82 9.20 11.88
CA LYS A 113 18.03 8.58 12.43
C LYS A 113 18.66 7.72 11.35
N SER A 114 19.96 7.54 11.40
CA SER A 114 20.67 6.64 10.50
C SER A 114 21.98 6.17 11.11
N GLY A 115 22.51 5.08 10.59
CA GLY A 115 23.79 4.54 10.97
C GLY A 115 24.18 3.33 10.13
N THR A 116 25.31 2.72 10.49
CA THR A 116 25.83 1.50 9.86
C THR A 116 26.41 0.60 10.94
N PHE A 117 26.16 -0.69 10.85
CA PHE A 117 26.85 -1.69 11.67
C PHE A 117 27.49 -2.75 10.78
N TRP A 118 28.52 -3.41 11.31
CA TRP A 118 29.25 -4.46 10.61
C TRP A 118 28.64 -5.83 10.89
N LEU A 119 28.61 -6.65 9.85
CA LEU A 119 28.13 -8.03 9.95
C LEU A 119 29.24 -8.93 10.51
N SER A 120 29.45 -8.84 11.80
CA SER A 120 30.52 -9.54 12.53
C SER A 120 30.12 -9.77 13.99
N GLU A 121 30.95 -10.48 14.74
CA GLU A 121 30.83 -10.67 16.19
C GLU A 121 30.99 -9.34 16.97
N THR A 122 31.53 -8.32 16.33
CA THR A 122 31.71 -6.96 16.89
C THR A 122 31.06 -5.93 15.97
N PRO A 123 29.72 -5.82 15.94
CA PRO A 123 28.99 -5.01 14.96
C PRO A 123 29.31 -3.51 14.99
N ASP A 124 29.73 -3.01 16.14
CA ASP A 124 30.06 -1.58 16.32
C ASP A 124 31.52 -1.26 15.98
N LYS A 125 32.35 -2.29 15.68
CA LYS A 125 33.76 -2.11 15.33
C LYS A 125 33.90 -1.90 13.82
N VAL A 126 34.33 -0.72 13.43
CA VAL A 126 34.58 -0.34 12.03
C VAL A 126 35.59 -1.27 11.40
N GLY A 127 35.29 -1.75 10.17
CA GLY A 127 36.16 -2.63 9.39
C GLY A 127 36.26 -4.05 9.91
N SER A 128 35.44 -4.45 10.89
CA SER A 128 35.47 -5.83 11.40
C SER A 128 35.01 -6.83 10.35
N ILE A 129 35.69 -7.98 10.32
CA ILE A 129 35.38 -9.13 9.45
C ILE A 129 34.77 -10.19 10.37
N GLY A 130 33.57 -10.65 10.05
CA GLY A 130 32.84 -11.60 10.89
C GLY A 130 33.06 -13.04 10.46
N TRP A 131 33.22 -13.93 11.43
CA TRP A 131 33.27 -15.39 11.26
C TRP A 131 34.30 -15.85 10.19
N ASP A 132 33.78 -16.44 9.10
CA ASP A 132 34.55 -16.90 7.94
C ASP A 132 34.40 -15.98 6.72
N ALA A 133 33.95 -14.75 6.92
CA ALA A 133 33.80 -13.79 5.82
C ALA A 133 35.16 -13.44 5.20
N SER A 134 35.19 -13.25 3.88
CA SER A 134 36.38 -12.83 3.15
C SER A 134 36.69 -11.34 3.27
N LEU A 135 35.67 -10.53 3.54
CA LEU A 135 35.75 -9.07 3.56
C LEU A 135 34.82 -8.49 4.64
N PRO A 136 35.07 -7.25 5.11
CA PRO A 136 34.11 -6.57 5.95
C PRO A 136 32.76 -6.45 5.24
N ARG A 137 31.67 -6.73 5.95
CA ARG A 137 30.30 -6.61 5.43
C ARG A 137 29.52 -5.71 6.36
N ILE A 138 28.60 -4.93 5.78
CA ILE A 138 27.88 -3.89 6.50
C ILE A 138 26.38 -3.97 6.25
N CYS A 139 25.63 -3.43 7.20
CA CYS A 139 24.23 -3.09 7.07
C CYS A 139 24.03 -1.60 7.39
N THR A 140 23.65 -0.82 6.41
CA THR A 140 23.24 0.58 6.58
C THR A 140 21.76 0.61 6.96
N TRP A 141 21.38 1.48 7.89
CA TRP A 141 20.01 1.61 8.33
C TRP A 141 19.58 3.06 8.50
N ALA A 142 18.28 3.31 8.37
CA ALA A 142 17.69 4.59 8.68
C ALA A 142 16.24 4.43 9.17
N GLN A 143 15.81 5.33 10.05
CA GLN A 143 14.41 5.53 10.40
C GLN A 143 13.88 6.72 9.61
N PHE A 144 12.81 6.50 8.87
CA PHE A 144 12.17 7.50 8.02
C PHE A 144 10.80 7.91 8.57
N GLU A 145 10.42 9.16 8.24
CA GLU A 145 9.04 9.62 8.25
C GLU A 145 8.63 9.94 6.80
N ASP A 146 7.57 9.32 6.31
CA ASP A 146 6.92 9.73 5.08
C ASP A 146 6.24 11.11 5.30
N LYS A 147 6.70 12.12 4.58
CA LYS A 147 6.21 13.50 4.73
C LYS A 147 4.73 13.66 4.40
N THR A 148 4.18 12.76 3.57
CA THR A 148 2.77 12.78 3.16
C THR A 148 1.87 12.14 4.20
N THR A 149 2.20 10.93 4.63
CA THR A 149 1.36 10.13 5.54
C THR A 149 1.71 10.33 7.02
N LYS A 150 2.89 10.93 7.31
CA LYS A 150 3.48 11.07 8.65
C LYS A 150 3.85 9.74 9.32
N TRP A 151 3.85 8.67 8.57
CA TRP A 151 4.23 7.36 9.09
C TRP A 151 5.71 7.23 9.28
N LYS A 152 6.08 6.53 10.35
CA LYS A 152 7.46 6.19 10.66
C LYS A 152 7.68 4.71 10.36
N PHE A 153 8.82 4.42 9.78
CA PHE A 153 9.26 3.07 9.49
C PHE A 153 10.78 3.04 9.35
N TRP A 154 11.35 1.85 9.37
CA TRP A 154 12.78 1.65 9.23
C TRP A 154 13.12 1.06 7.87
N MET A 155 14.29 1.41 7.37
CA MET A 155 14.89 0.73 6.22
C MET A 155 16.30 0.30 6.57
N PHE A 156 16.62 -0.93 6.20
CA PHE A 156 17.93 -1.54 6.28
C PHE A 156 18.38 -1.93 4.89
N ASN A 157 19.69 -1.82 4.61
CA ASN A 157 20.27 -2.25 3.34
C ASN A 157 21.63 -2.88 3.60
N LEU A 158 21.85 -4.08 3.08
CA LEU A 158 23.05 -4.87 3.35
C LEU A 158 23.63 -5.51 2.09
N HIS A 159 24.86 -5.99 2.24
CA HIS A 159 25.50 -6.91 1.31
C HIS A 159 26.24 -7.99 2.12
N MET A 160 25.72 -9.23 2.08
CA MET A 160 26.31 -10.35 2.81
C MET A 160 27.53 -10.92 2.10
N ASP A 161 28.33 -11.71 2.82
CA ASP A 161 29.56 -12.28 2.26
C ASP A 161 29.28 -13.33 1.18
N HIS A 162 30.04 -13.29 0.09
CA HIS A 162 29.88 -14.18 -1.05
C HIS A 162 30.56 -15.54 -0.89
N ILE A 163 31.52 -15.67 0.05
CA ILE A 163 32.29 -16.90 0.29
C ILE A 163 31.85 -17.57 1.59
N GLY A 164 31.92 -16.87 2.73
CA GLY A 164 31.72 -17.40 4.06
C GLY A 164 30.30 -17.87 4.32
N THR A 165 30.08 -19.17 4.38
CA THR A 165 28.74 -19.74 4.68
C THR A 165 28.32 -19.48 6.11
N LYS A 166 29.26 -19.64 7.05
CA LYS A 166 29.00 -19.33 8.47
C LYS A 166 28.72 -17.83 8.64
N ALA A 167 29.50 -16.97 7.95
CA ALA A 167 29.29 -15.53 7.99
C ALA A 167 27.88 -15.14 7.50
N ARG A 168 27.36 -15.74 6.40
CA ARG A 168 25.98 -15.50 5.94
C ARG A 168 24.94 -15.96 6.97
N SER A 169 25.11 -17.16 7.53
CA SER A 169 24.16 -17.70 8.51
C SER A 169 24.10 -16.86 9.79
N GLU A 170 25.25 -16.49 10.33
CA GLU A 170 25.32 -15.67 11.53
C GLU A 170 24.92 -14.21 11.27
N SER A 171 25.26 -13.67 10.10
CA SER A 171 24.77 -12.36 9.65
C SER A 171 23.24 -12.32 9.58
N ALA A 172 22.60 -13.37 9.08
CA ALA A 172 21.12 -13.45 9.05
C ALA A 172 20.53 -13.35 10.46
N LYS A 173 21.08 -14.10 11.42
CA LYS A 173 20.67 -14.07 12.84
C LYS A 173 20.92 -12.70 13.47
N LEU A 174 22.10 -12.10 13.22
CA LEU A 174 22.46 -10.78 13.73
C LEU A 174 21.49 -9.70 13.21
N VAL A 175 21.19 -9.70 11.91
CA VAL A 175 20.28 -8.71 11.30
C VAL A 175 18.87 -8.87 11.85
N ILE A 176 18.36 -10.09 12.02
CA ILE A 176 17.06 -10.35 12.66
C ILE A 176 17.03 -9.76 14.07
N ALA A 177 18.06 -10.01 14.87
CA ALA A 177 18.16 -9.50 16.24
C ALA A 177 18.24 -7.97 16.27
N LYS A 178 19.08 -7.34 15.42
CA LYS A 178 19.22 -5.89 15.32
C LYS A 178 17.94 -5.20 14.84
N VAL A 179 17.27 -5.74 13.83
CA VAL A 179 15.98 -5.20 13.37
C VAL A 179 14.94 -5.26 14.48
N LYS A 180 14.84 -6.38 15.19
CA LYS A 180 13.92 -6.53 16.33
C LYS A 180 14.23 -5.58 17.47
N GLU A 181 15.50 -5.43 17.83
CA GLU A 181 15.98 -4.51 18.88
C GLU A 181 15.65 -3.04 18.52
N MET A 182 15.93 -2.63 17.29
CA MET A 182 15.84 -1.24 16.87
C MET A 182 14.43 -0.79 16.53
N CYS A 183 13.65 -1.66 15.86
CA CYS A 183 12.32 -1.31 15.38
C CYS A 183 11.23 -1.52 16.44
N GLY A 184 11.42 -2.47 17.38
CA GLY A 184 10.29 -2.91 18.23
C GLY A 184 9.09 -3.29 17.36
N ASP A 185 7.97 -2.58 17.53
CA ASP A 185 6.75 -2.79 16.75
C ASP A 185 6.64 -1.89 15.50
N GLU A 186 7.63 -1.03 15.23
CA GLU A 186 7.58 -0.17 14.04
C GLU A 186 7.81 -0.98 12.75
N PRO A 187 7.14 -0.60 11.64
CA PRO A 187 7.34 -1.26 10.36
C PRO A 187 8.78 -1.13 9.85
N TYR A 188 9.26 -2.16 9.14
CA TYR A 188 10.59 -2.13 8.56
C TYR A 188 10.63 -2.74 7.15
N ILE A 189 11.62 -2.30 6.39
CA ILE A 189 12.01 -2.82 5.07
C ILE A 189 13.48 -3.19 5.17
N LEU A 190 13.85 -4.36 4.65
CA LEU A 190 15.23 -4.80 4.55
C LEU A 190 15.52 -5.18 3.10
N THR A 191 16.44 -4.46 2.47
CA THR A 191 16.92 -4.72 1.12
C THR A 191 18.35 -5.23 1.15
N GLY A 192 18.77 -5.93 0.12
CA GLY A 192 20.16 -6.30 0.00
C GLY A 192 20.44 -7.39 -1.02
N ASP A 193 21.73 -7.54 -1.32
CA ASP A 193 22.32 -8.72 -1.88
C ASP A 193 22.73 -9.64 -0.71
N PHE A 194 21.97 -10.70 -0.53
CA PHE A 194 22.17 -11.63 0.58
C PHE A 194 23.19 -12.73 0.25
N ASN A 195 23.58 -12.87 -1.03
CA ASN A 195 24.33 -14.02 -1.51
C ASN A 195 23.68 -15.37 -1.10
N VAL A 196 22.37 -15.35 -0.89
CA VAL A 196 21.52 -16.46 -0.44
C VAL A 196 20.26 -16.45 -1.29
N ASP A 197 20.04 -17.52 -2.03
CA ASP A 197 18.82 -17.67 -2.82
C ASP A 197 17.68 -18.37 -2.05
N GLN A 198 16.48 -18.39 -2.63
CA GLN A 198 15.28 -18.96 -2.03
C GLN A 198 15.34 -20.48 -1.78
N HIS A 199 16.34 -21.19 -2.30
CA HIS A 199 16.54 -22.63 -2.12
C HIS A 199 17.56 -22.93 -1.00
N ASN A 200 18.24 -21.89 -0.50
CA ASN A 200 19.27 -22.02 0.52
C ASN A 200 18.65 -22.11 1.94
N GLU A 201 19.23 -22.93 2.81
CA GLU A 201 18.76 -23.08 4.20
C GLU A 201 18.78 -21.76 4.99
N ILE A 202 19.72 -20.85 4.68
CA ILE A 202 19.81 -19.53 5.32
C ILE A 202 18.60 -18.65 4.97
N TYR A 203 18.03 -18.80 3.77
CA TYR A 203 16.77 -18.14 3.45
C TYR A 203 15.62 -18.58 4.38
N GLY A 204 15.63 -19.86 4.79
CA GLY A 204 14.72 -20.37 5.81
C GLY A 204 14.91 -19.70 7.19
N ILE A 205 16.16 -19.33 7.56
CA ILE A 205 16.42 -18.53 8.78
C ILE A 205 15.81 -17.13 8.64
N LEU A 206 16.02 -16.46 7.49
CA LEU A 206 15.53 -15.12 7.22
C LEU A 206 13.99 -15.05 7.18
N THR A 207 13.33 -16.13 6.76
CA THR A 207 11.87 -16.20 6.60
C THR A 207 11.17 -17.06 7.66
N ALA A 208 11.86 -17.44 8.73
CA ALA A 208 11.27 -18.17 9.85
C ALA A 208 10.11 -17.38 10.49
N PRO A 209 9.15 -18.05 11.15
CA PRO A 209 8.07 -17.37 11.85
C PRO A 209 8.61 -16.33 12.86
N GLY A 210 8.15 -15.08 12.70
CA GLY A 210 8.61 -13.96 13.53
C GLY A 210 9.93 -13.30 13.07
N ALA A 211 10.50 -13.74 11.93
CA ALA A 211 11.58 -13.05 11.22
C ALA A 211 11.01 -12.14 10.11
N PHE A 212 11.49 -12.27 8.88
CA PHE A 212 11.12 -11.39 7.79
C PHE A 212 10.11 -12.04 6.82
N THR A 213 9.34 -11.22 6.13
CA THR A 213 8.49 -11.66 5.02
C THR A 213 9.08 -11.19 3.70
N ASP A 214 9.35 -12.10 2.76
CA ASP A 214 9.79 -11.72 1.41
C ASP A 214 8.60 -11.08 0.66
N ALA A 215 8.79 -9.86 0.15
CA ALA A 215 7.76 -9.07 -0.50
C ALA A 215 7.12 -9.77 -1.71
N ILE A 216 7.87 -10.60 -2.44
CA ILE A 216 7.36 -11.39 -3.57
C ILE A 216 6.22 -12.32 -3.15
N ASN A 217 6.20 -12.79 -1.90
CA ASN A 217 5.20 -13.73 -1.39
C ASN A 217 3.89 -13.03 -0.95
N LYS A 218 3.88 -11.68 -0.91
CA LYS A 218 2.72 -10.88 -0.47
C LYS A 218 1.86 -10.37 -1.62
N THR A 219 2.20 -10.66 -2.87
CA THR A 219 1.42 -10.20 -4.02
C THR A 219 1.42 -11.21 -5.16
N ASN A 220 0.30 -11.30 -5.88
CA ASN A 220 0.19 -12.02 -7.15
C ASN A 220 0.53 -11.14 -8.37
N ARG A 221 0.69 -9.83 -8.18
CA ARG A 221 1.07 -8.88 -9.23
C ARG A 221 2.58 -8.79 -9.31
N ARG A 222 3.16 -9.72 -10.04
CA ARG A 222 4.62 -9.83 -10.14
C ARG A 222 5.09 -10.08 -11.55
N ILE A 223 6.22 -9.45 -11.91
CA ILE A 223 7.00 -9.76 -13.10
C ILE A 223 8.30 -10.39 -12.62
N VAL A 224 8.41 -11.70 -12.76
CA VAL A 224 9.58 -12.48 -12.35
C VAL A 224 9.84 -13.49 -13.48
N THR A 225 10.65 -13.06 -14.45
CA THR A 225 10.99 -13.85 -15.64
C THR A 225 12.37 -14.50 -15.54
N ASN A 226 13.15 -14.09 -14.54
CA ASN A 226 14.51 -14.57 -14.28
C ASN A 226 14.79 -14.44 -12.77
N GLY A 227 15.88 -15.05 -12.28
CA GLY A 227 16.45 -14.71 -10.98
C GLY A 227 17.10 -13.33 -11.01
N THR A 228 17.89 -13.00 -9.98
CA THR A 228 18.42 -11.64 -9.82
C THR A 228 19.83 -11.43 -10.37
N THR A 229 20.49 -12.45 -10.90
CA THR A 229 21.84 -12.34 -11.49
C THR A 229 21.86 -12.68 -12.97
N ASN A 230 22.77 -12.05 -13.71
CA ASN A 230 22.96 -12.28 -15.13
C ASN A 230 24.46 -12.40 -15.55
N GLY A 231 25.41 -11.98 -14.69
CA GLY A 231 26.84 -12.02 -14.96
C GLY A 231 27.26 -11.23 -16.21
N PHE A 232 26.59 -10.13 -16.52
CA PHE A 232 26.73 -9.34 -17.75
C PHE A 232 26.38 -10.12 -19.04
N ASN A 233 25.67 -11.23 -18.95
CA ASN A 233 25.26 -12.02 -20.12
C ASN A 233 23.73 -11.93 -20.30
N ALA A 234 23.29 -11.27 -21.36
CA ALA A 234 21.87 -11.10 -21.68
C ALA A 234 21.14 -12.43 -21.98
N ASN A 235 21.87 -13.50 -22.29
CA ASN A 235 21.33 -14.84 -22.52
C ASN A 235 21.37 -15.73 -21.27
N SER A 236 21.83 -15.21 -20.12
CA SER A 236 21.87 -15.97 -18.89
C SER A 236 20.48 -16.12 -18.29
N TYR A 237 20.16 -17.35 -17.91
CA TYR A 237 18.95 -17.66 -17.15
C TYR A 237 19.31 -18.32 -15.83
N THR A 238 18.64 -17.90 -14.78
CA THR A 238 18.62 -18.57 -13.47
C THR A 238 17.28 -18.33 -12.81
N ASP A 239 16.82 -19.23 -11.96
CA ASP A 239 15.67 -19.02 -11.09
C ASP A 239 16.10 -18.47 -9.70
N ARG A 240 17.42 -18.43 -9.43
CA ARG A 240 18.00 -18.05 -8.14
C ARG A 240 17.89 -16.55 -7.92
N ARG A 241 17.27 -16.17 -6.81
CA ARG A 241 17.15 -14.78 -6.37
C ARG A 241 18.02 -14.59 -5.14
N ILE A 242 19.11 -13.84 -5.26
CA ILE A 242 19.98 -13.51 -4.13
C ILE A 242 19.80 -12.07 -3.64
N ASP A 243 19.08 -11.28 -4.43
CA ASP A 243 18.66 -9.92 -4.10
C ASP A 243 17.23 -9.95 -3.64
N HIS A 244 16.96 -9.46 -2.43
CA HIS A 244 15.65 -9.54 -1.80
C HIS A 244 15.16 -8.20 -1.28
N ILE A 245 13.84 -8.03 -1.23
CA ILE A 245 13.16 -7.01 -0.45
C ILE A 245 12.32 -7.73 0.59
N PHE A 246 12.78 -7.75 1.82
CA PHE A 246 12.04 -8.24 2.97
C PHE A 246 11.30 -7.10 3.66
N ILE A 247 10.15 -7.40 4.21
CA ILE A 247 9.28 -6.44 4.87
C ILE A 247 8.72 -7.01 6.19
N SER A 248 8.31 -6.12 7.07
CA SER A 248 7.42 -6.50 8.17
C SER A 248 6.01 -6.81 7.64
N ASP A 249 5.25 -7.64 8.37
CA ASP A 249 3.88 -8.01 7.99
C ASP A 249 2.89 -6.83 7.95
N ARG A 250 3.32 -5.66 8.39
CA ARG A 250 2.53 -4.43 8.36
C ARG A 250 2.42 -3.78 6.99
N PHE A 251 3.24 -4.19 6.01
CA PHE A 251 3.18 -3.67 4.65
C PHE A 251 2.24 -4.49 3.77
N TYR A 252 1.44 -3.80 2.99
CA TYR A 252 0.78 -4.36 1.82
C TYR A 252 1.68 -4.19 0.60
N VAL A 253 1.78 -5.22 -0.24
CA VAL A 253 2.58 -5.20 -1.47
C VAL A 253 1.65 -5.16 -2.67
N TYR A 254 1.63 -4.02 -3.37
CA TYR A 254 0.81 -3.86 -4.57
C TYR A 254 1.36 -4.61 -5.77
N LYS A 255 2.67 -4.50 -5.98
CA LYS A 255 3.37 -5.16 -7.08
C LYS A 255 4.82 -5.42 -6.70
N TYR A 256 5.39 -6.42 -7.33
CA TYR A 256 6.79 -6.81 -7.20
C TYR A 256 7.37 -7.12 -8.58
N GLY A 257 8.64 -6.78 -8.84
CA GLY A 257 9.29 -7.06 -10.10
C GLY A 257 10.79 -7.26 -9.99
N ILE A 258 11.31 -8.16 -10.82
CA ILE A 258 12.72 -8.22 -11.19
C ILE A 258 12.80 -7.63 -12.60
N LEU A 259 13.58 -6.56 -12.77
CA LEU A 259 13.56 -5.75 -13.99
C LEU A 259 14.72 -6.14 -14.89
N PRO A 260 14.50 -6.86 -16.01
CA PRO A 260 15.56 -7.28 -16.92
C PRO A 260 16.03 -6.09 -17.79
N TYR A 261 16.64 -5.09 -17.16
CA TYR A 261 17.07 -3.87 -17.83
C TYR A 261 18.39 -4.04 -18.56
N ALA A 262 18.36 -3.77 -19.85
CA ALA A 262 19.50 -3.85 -20.76
C ALA A 262 19.48 -2.66 -21.73
N TYR A 263 20.60 -2.42 -22.43
CA TYR A 263 20.70 -1.37 -23.43
C TYR A 263 21.47 -1.83 -24.67
N TRP A 264 21.22 -1.16 -25.79
CA TRP A 264 21.95 -1.38 -27.02
C TRP A 264 23.22 -0.56 -27.03
N SER A 265 24.34 -1.20 -27.37
CA SER A 265 25.64 -0.61 -27.52
C SER A 265 26.17 -0.90 -28.92
N LYS A 266 26.88 0.04 -29.50
CA LYS A 266 27.60 -0.17 -30.78
C LYS A 266 28.81 -1.10 -30.58
N THR A 267 29.16 -1.80 -31.61
CA THR A 267 30.36 -2.65 -31.67
C THR A 267 31.19 -2.27 -32.91
N ASP A 268 32.46 -2.65 -32.90
CA ASP A 268 33.35 -2.48 -34.06
C ASP A 268 33.17 -3.60 -35.09
N ASN A 269 32.26 -4.54 -34.87
CA ASN A 269 31.98 -5.63 -35.79
C ASN A 269 30.94 -5.18 -36.83
N GLU A 270 31.35 -4.94 -38.05
CA GLU A 270 30.49 -4.51 -39.18
C GLU A 270 29.33 -5.49 -39.45
N LYS A 271 29.49 -6.79 -39.19
CA LYS A 271 28.48 -7.81 -39.39
C LYS A 271 27.44 -7.84 -38.23
N GLN A 272 27.82 -7.31 -37.07
CA GLN A 272 26.95 -7.21 -35.90
C GLN A 272 27.20 -5.86 -35.21
N PRO A 273 26.74 -4.75 -35.82
CA PRO A 273 27.08 -3.39 -35.39
C PRO A 273 26.48 -3.00 -34.04
N ASN A 274 25.54 -3.78 -33.52
CA ASN A 274 24.91 -3.55 -32.23
C ASN A 274 24.90 -4.82 -31.39
N GLN A 275 25.00 -4.66 -30.09
CA GLN A 275 24.89 -5.73 -29.09
C GLN A 275 24.06 -5.27 -27.89
N ILE A 276 23.38 -6.22 -27.27
CA ILE A 276 22.71 -5.97 -25.99
C ILE A 276 23.72 -6.06 -24.86
N ARG A 277 23.73 -5.07 -23.97
CA ARG A 277 24.54 -5.05 -22.77
C ARG A 277 23.67 -4.93 -21.51
N MET A 278 24.08 -5.63 -20.48
CA MET A 278 23.48 -5.52 -19.17
C MET A 278 24.03 -4.30 -18.43
N VAL A 279 23.17 -3.63 -17.67
CA VAL A 279 23.53 -2.43 -16.91
C VAL A 279 24.33 -2.77 -15.66
N SER A 280 24.09 -3.93 -15.06
CA SER A 280 24.85 -4.57 -13.98
C SER A 280 24.86 -6.08 -14.21
N ASP A 281 25.71 -6.81 -13.52
CA ASP A 281 25.69 -8.28 -13.46
C ASP A 281 24.52 -8.81 -12.59
N HIS A 282 23.78 -7.91 -11.92
CA HIS A 282 22.52 -8.17 -11.27
C HIS A 282 21.37 -7.46 -11.98
N TYR A 283 20.13 -7.97 -11.77
CA TYR A 283 18.91 -7.29 -12.13
C TYR A 283 18.35 -6.53 -10.91
N PRO A 284 17.86 -5.30 -11.10
CA PRO A 284 17.19 -4.58 -10.02
C PRO A 284 15.87 -5.22 -9.64
N VAL A 285 15.57 -5.16 -8.36
CA VAL A 285 14.30 -5.62 -7.78
C VAL A 285 13.49 -4.41 -7.34
N THR A 286 12.20 -4.42 -7.62
CA THR A 286 11.29 -3.33 -7.26
C THR A 286 10.06 -3.85 -6.52
N ALA A 287 9.58 -3.07 -5.55
CA ALA A 287 8.31 -3.31 -4.89
C ALA A 287 7.55 -2.00 -4.69
N THR A 288 6.23 -2.02 -4.92
CA THR A 288 5.35 -0.92 -4.51
C THR A 288 4.66 -1.32 -3.23
N LEU A 289 4.91 -0.56 -2.17
CA LEU A 289 4.46 -0.83 -0.82
C LEU A 289 3.43 0.20 -0.36
N GLU A 290 2.52 -0.22 0.48
CA GLU A 290 1.66 0.65 1.27
C GLU A 290 1.78 0.23 2.73
N LEU A 291 1.98 1.20 3.62
CA LEU A 291 1.66 1.00 5.02
C LEU A 291 0.14 1.09 5.12
N PRO A 292 -0.53 0.00 5.51
CA PRO A 292 -1.96 0.08 5.78
C PRO A 292 -2.19 1.25 6.72
N HIS A 293 -3.25 2.00 6.49
CA HIS A 293 -3.66 3.01 7.45
C HIS A 293 -3.50 2.44 8.85
N LEU A 294 -2.84 3.18 9.73
CA LEU A 294 -3.09 3.09 11.15
C LEU A 294 -4.54 3.56 11.42
N ARG A 295 -5.51 2.84 10.88
CA ARG A 295 -6.59 2.41 11.75
C ARG A 295 -5.84 1.64 12.80
N SER A 296 -5.81 2.15 14.02
CA SER A 296 -5.23 1.41 15.14
C SER A 296 -5.51 -0.06 14.89
N PRO A 297 -4.52 -0.99 14.86
CA PRO A 297 -4.83 -2.42 14.77
C PRO A 297 -5.88 -2.82 15.80
N GLU A 298 -6.02 -2.03 16.85
CA GLU A 298 -6.99 -2.11 17.93
C GLU A 298 -8.37 -1.55 17.58
N ASP A 299 -8.54 -0.77 16.47
CA ASP A 299 -9.81 -0.16 16.06
C ASP A 299 -10.09 -0.31 14.55
N TRP A 300 -9.97 -1.54 14.04
CA TRP A 300 -10.23 -1.87 12.63
C TRP A 300 -11.62 -1.41 12.16
N ALA A 301 -12.63 -1.49 13.00
CA ALA A 301 -13.99 -1.07 12.72
C ALA A 301 -14.23 0.42 12.97
N ASN A 302 -13.20 1.16 13.45
CA ASN A 302 -13.26 2.57 13.79
C ASN A 302 -14.35 2.91 14.86
N TYR A 303 -14.38 2.13 15.94
CA TYR A 303 -15.29 2.33 17.07
C TYR A 303 -15.17 3.71 17.71
N ARG A 304 -13.95 4.29 17.69
CA ARG A 304 -13.67 5.60 18.28
C ARG A 304 -14.30 6.75 17.51
N ARG A 305 -14.63 6.56 16.22
CA ARG A 305 -15.15 7.63 15.33
C ARG A 305 -16.34 8.35 15.90
N TYR A 306 -17.26 7.61 16.48
CA TYR A 306 -18.50 8.14 17.05
C TYR A 306 -18.61 8.00 18.58
N ALA A 307 -17.59 7.50 19.27
CA ALA A 307 -17.66 7.23 20.72
C ALA A 307 -18.10 8.45 21.54
N ASN A 308 -17.51 9.63 21.27
CA ASN A 308 -17.87 10.88 21.95
C ASN A 308 -19.27 11.40 21.58
N GLU A 309 -19.72 11.17 20.35
CA GLU A 309 -21.08 11.53 19.93
C GLU A 309 -22.09 10.55 20.53
N ASN A 310 -21.79 9.24 20.52
CA ASN A 310 -22.61 8.19 21.09
C ASN A 310 -22.91 8.43 22.59
N ALA A 311 -21.86 8.83 23.33
CA ALA A 311 -22.01 9.14 24.76
C ALA A 311 -22.96 10.32 25.04
N LYS A 312 -23.25 11.18 24.08
CA LYS A 312 -24.12 12.37 24.21
C LYS A 312 -25.52 12.16 23.66
N VAL A 313 -25.79 11.03 22.99
CA VAL A 313 -27.10 10.74 22.41
C VAL A 313 -28.11 10.45 23.53
N LYS A 314 -29.06 11.32 23.69
CA LYS A 314 -30.18 11.14 24.68
C LYS A 314 -31.36 10.34 24.10
N LYS A 315 -31.61 10.50 22.79
CA LYS A 315 -32.72 9.85 22.08
C LYS A 315 -32.38 9.75 20.60
N ALA A 316 -32.59 8.58 20.03
CA ALA A 316 -32.53 8.34 18.61
C ALA A 316 -33.88 7.79 18.12
N LYS A 317 -34.45 8.35 17.07
CA LYS A 317 -35.60 7.80 16.39
C LYS A 317 -35.20 6.95 15.20
N VAL A 318 -34.25 7.45 14.41
CA VAL A 318 -33.70 6.75 13.24
C VAL A 318 -32.22 6.88 13.27
N VAL A 319 -31.50 5.75 13.05
CA VAL A 319 -30.08 5.75 12.81
C VAL A 319 -29.80 5.42 11.34
N PHE A 320 -28.96 6.21 10.69
CA PHE A 320 -28.47 5.98 9.33
C PHE A 320 -27.09 5.36 9.39
N MET A 321 -27.03 4.06 9.17
CA MET A 321 -25.81 3.27 9.16
C MET A 321 -25.28 3.11 7.73
N GLY A 322 -23.99 3.43 7.50
CA GLY A 322 -23.43 3.32 6.16
C GLY A 322 -21.96 3.72 6.04
N ASN A 323 -21.58 4.00 4.79
CA ASN A 323 -20.22 4.37 4.37
C ASN A 323 -20.10 5.88 4.07
N SER A 324 -19.20 6.25 3.09
CA SER A 324 -19.02 7.63 2.63
C SER A 324 -20.28 8.27 2.09
N ILE A 325 -21.19 7.51 1.48
CA ILE A 325 -22.46 8.03 0.96
C ILE A 325 -23.35 8.51 2.11
N THR A 326 -23.43 7.75 3.19
CA THR A 326 -24.17 8.15 4.39
C THR A 326 -23.48 9.29 5.14
N GLU A 327 -22.16 9.26 5.27
CA GLU A 327 -21.37 10.35 5.87
C GLU A 327 -21.51 11.64 5.05
N GLY A 328 -21.40 11.53 3.73
CA GLY A 328 -21.54 12.62 2.77
C GLY A 328 -22.92 13.27 2.80
N TRP A 329 -23.97 12.51 3.11
CA TRP A 329 -25.32 13.06 3.26
C TRP A 329 -25.36 14.16 4.34
N LYS A 330 -24.73 13.92 5.49
CA LYS A 330 -24.62 14.92 6.57
C LYS A 330 -23.74 16.12 6.16
N HIS A 331 -22.77 15.94 5.28
CA HIS A 331 -21.82 16.99 4.88
C HIS A 331 -22.34 17.84 3.70
N HIS A 332 -22.96 17.20 2.69
CA HIS A 332 -23.40 17.88 1.47
C HIS A 332 -24.85 18.36 1.53
N TYR A 333 -25.62 17.79 2.44
CA TYR A 333 -27.01 18.18 2.69
C TYR A 333 -27.37 18.11 4.18
N PRO A 334 -26.73 18.95 5.03
CA PRO A 334 -26.92 18.92 6.50
C PRO A 334 -28.34 19.25 6.91
N GLU A 335 -29.09 20.02 6.11
CA GLU A 335 -30.47 20.46 6.38
C GLU A 335 -31.40 19.27 6.66
N PHE A 336 -31.11 18.09 6.06
CA PHE A 336 -31.89 16.88 6.34
C PHE A 336 -31.81 16.44 7.81
N PHE A 337 -30.60 16.43 8.38
CA PHE A 337 -30.40 16.07 9.79
C PHE A 337 -30.73 17.21 10.75
N GLU A 338 -30.59 18.46 10.34
CA GLU A 338 -30.93 19.64 11.12
C GLU A 338 -32.46 19.74 11.35
N LYS A 339 -33.26 19.40 10.35
CA LYS A 339 -34.72 19.32 10.44
C LYS A 339 -35.21 18.12 11.28
N ASN A 340 -34.45 17.03 11.30
CA ASN A 340 -34.77 15.78 11.95
C ASN A 340 -33.79 15.51 13.10
N LYS A 341 -33.85 16.28 14.19
CA LYS A 341 -32.85 16.27 15.27
C LYS A 341 -32.71 14.94 16.01
N ASP A 342 -33.69 14.04 15.88
CA ASP A 342 -33.69 12.68 16.40
C ASP A 342 -33.20 11.62 15.37
N TYR A 343 -32.73 12.08 14.21
CA TYR A 343 -32.04 11.24 13.21
C TYR A 343 -30.55 11.34 13.41
N ILE A 344 -29.87 10.20 13.44
CA ILE A 344 -28.44 10.11 13.71
C ILE A 344 -27.70 9.52 12.49
N CYS A 345 -26.70 10.26 12.00
CA CYS A 345 -25.79 9.77 10.97
C CYS A 345 -24.65 8.96 11.60
N ARG A 346 -24.46 7.74 11.12
CA ARG A 346 -23.36 6.83 11.48
C ARG A 346 -22.65 6.29 10.22
N GLY A 347 -22.48 7.15 9.23
CA GLY A 347 -21.66 6.90 8.05
C GLY A 347 -20.18 7.06 8.33
N ILE A 348 -19.34 6.15 7.82
CA ILE A 348 -17.88 6.26 7.85
C ILE A 348 -17.32 5.95 6.47
N GLY A 349 -16.62 6.90 5.90
CA GLY A 349 -16.01 6.78 4.58
C GLY A 349 -15.10 5.57 4.43
N GLY A 350 -15.17 4.89 3.28
CA GLY A 350 -14.32 3.75 2.95
C GLY A 350 -14.67 2.43 3.65
N GLN A 351 -15.64 2.40 4.57
CA GLN A 351 -15.98 1.17 5.29
C GLN A 351 -16.72 0.14 4.44
N VAL A 352 -16.33 -1.12 4.66
CA VAL A 352 -16.99 -2.32 4.14
C VAL A 352 -18.05 -2.85 5.13
N THR A 353 -18.92 -3.74 4.65
CA THR A 353 -20.04 -4.28 5.45
C THR A 353 -19.58 -4.99 6.73
N ALA A 354 -18.46 -5.71 6.71
CA ALA A 354 -17.91 -6.38 7.90
C ALA A 354 -17.51 -5.39 9.00
N GLN A 355 -16.97 -4.22 8.64
CA GLN A 355 -16.63 -3.15 9.59
C GLN A 355 -17.89 -2.50 10.19
N MET A 356 -18.92 -2.31 9.37
CA MET A 356 -20.21 -1.78 9.83
C MET A 356 -20.86 -2.75 10.79
N LEU A 357 -20.87 -4.05 10.50
CA LEU A 357 -21.40 -5.09 11.38
C LEU A 357 -20.68 -5.10 12.73
N ALA A 358 -19.35 -4.99 12.74
CA ALA A 358 -18.56 -4.98 13.97
C ALA A 358 -18.96 -3.82 14.91
N ARG A 359 -19.17 -2.59 14.37
CA ARG A 359 -19.57 -1.41 15.16
C ARG A 359 -21.08 -1.21 15.27
N PHE A 360 -21.89 -2.15 14.80
CA PHE A 360 -23.35 -2.00 14.77
C PHE A 360 -23.96 -1.85 16.16
N ARG A 361 -23.39 -2.53 17.17
CA ARG A 361 -23.89 -2.40 18.54
C ARG A 361 -23.71 -0.99 19.10
N PRO A 362 -22.49 -0.42 19.23
CA PRO A 362 -22.31 0.90 19.83
C PRO A 362 -22.93 2.04 19.01
N ASP A 363 -23.02 1.90 17.68
CA ASP A 363 -23.49 2.97 16.80
C ASP A 363 -24.99 2.90 16.50
N VAL A 364 -25.65 1.75 16.75
CA VAL A 364 -27.07 1.54 16.47
C VAL A 364 -27.81 0.97 17.67
N LEU A 365 -27.48 -0.25 18.12
CA LEU A 365 -28.30 -0.98 19.09
C LEU A 365 -28.38 -0.29 20.47
N ASP A 366 -27.26 0.24 20.95
CA ASP A 366 -27.15 0.86 22.26
C ASP A 366 -27.98 2.16 22.37
N HIS A 367 -28.32 2.79 21.23
CA HIS A 367 -29.18 3.96 21.16
C HIS A 367 -30.67 3.62 21.16
N LYS A 368 -31.03 2.34 21.01
CA LYS A 368 -32.42 1.84 20.99
C LYS A 368 -33.33 2.65 20.07
N PRO A 369 -32.95 2.91 18.81
CA PRO A 369 -33.78 3.67 17.89
C PRO A 369 -35.04 2.86 17.52
N GLN A 370 -36.05 3.54 16.99
CA GLN A 370 -37.24 2.86 16.44
C GLN A 370 -36.90 2.19 15.09
N LYS A 371 -36.00 2.80 14.30
CA LYS A 371 -35.71 2.41 12.95
C LYS A 371 -34.20 2.55 12.66
N VAL A 372 -33.68 1.68 11.81
CA VAL A 372 -32.31 1.80 11.24
C VAL A 372 -32.36 1.73 9.72
N VAL A 373 -31.71 2.69 9.07
CA VAL A 373 -31.52 2.74 7.62
C VAL A 373 -30.10 2.23 7.32
N ILE A 374 -29.98 1.16 6.55
CA ILE A 374 -28.70 0.50 6.23
C ILE A 374 -28.40 0.69 4.74
N LEU A 375 -27.36 1.49 4.44
CA LEU A 375 -26.86 1.73 3.08
C LEU A 375 -25.42 1.29 3.01
N ALA A 376 -25.16 0.10 2.46
CA ALA A 376 -23.89 -0.60 2.56
C ALA A 376 -23.60 -1.47 1.32
N GLY A 377 -22.33 -1.83 1.08
CA GLY A 377 -21.89 -2.76 0.04
C GLY A 377 -21.04 -2.13 -1.06
N THR A 378 -21.11 -0.83 -1.29
CA THR A 378 -20.33 -0.12 -2.32
C THR A 378 -18.83 -0.36 -2.21
N ASN A 379 -18.27 -0.23 -1.00
CA ASN A 379 -16.84 -0.39 -0.76
C ASN A 379 -16.38 -1.86 -0.74
N ASP A 380 -17.28 -2.79 -0.47
CA ASP A 380 -17.02 -4.22 -0.59
C ASP A 380 -16.86 -4.59 -2.08
N ILE A 381 -17.78 -4.12 -2.94
CA ILE A 381 -17.70 -4.30 -4.40
C ILE A 381 -16.42 -3.64 -4.92
N ALA A 382 -16.06 -2.45 -4.43
CA ALA A 382 -14.82 -1.76 -4.77
C ALA A 382 -13.55 -2.43 -4.18
N MET A 383 -13.69 -3.52 -3.43
CA MET A 383 -12.58 -4.30 -2.83
C MET A 383 -11.70 -3.47 -1.88
N ASN A 384 -12.25 -2.47 -1.16
CA ASN A 384 -11.50 -1.59 -0.26
C ASN A 384 -10.74 -2.30 0.87
N GLN A 385 -11.13 -3.52 1.21
CA GLN A 385 -10.46 -4.39 2.19
C GLN A 385 -10.13 -5.76 1.58
N GLY A 386 -9.92 -5.81 0.26
CA GLY A 386 -9.73 -7.02 -0.50
C GLY A 386 -11.03 -7.63 -1.01
N TYR A 387 -10.90 -8.73 -1.76
CA TYR A 387 -12.04 -9.42 -2.36
C TYR A 387 -12.95 -10.06 -1.30
N VAL A 388 -14.25 -9.80 -1.39
CA VAL A 388 -15.30 -10.44 -0.59
C VAL A 388 -16.35 -11.02 -1.54
N PRO A 389 -16.71 -12.31 -1.45
CA PRO A 389 -17.82 -12.88 -2.20
C PRO A 389 -19.12 -12.12 -1.96
N LEU A 390 -19.96 -11.98 -3.00
CA LEU A 390 -21.21 -11.22 -2.91
C LEU A 390 -22.15 -11.74 -1.84
N GLU A 391 -22.16 -13.06 -1.63
CA GLU A 391 -22.95 -13.76 -0.60
C GLU A 391 -22.56 -13.28 0.82
N HIS A 392 -21.29 -13.00 1.08
CA HIS A 392 -20.84 -12.50 2.37
C HIS A 392 -21.15 -11.02 2.55
N ILE A 393 -21.09 -10.21 1.48
CA ILE A 393 -21.54 -8.82 1.51
C ILE A 393 -23.04 -8.77 1.90
N PHE A 394 -23.84 -9.55 1.19
CA PHE A 394 -25.27 -9.70 1.48
C PHE A 394 -25.50 -10.24 2.90
N GLY A 395 -24.77 -11.29 3.31
CA GLY A 395 -24.86 -11.89 4.64
C GLY A 395 -24.59 -10.89 5.77
N ASN A 396 -23.58 -10.02 5.64
CA ASN A 396 -23.28 -8.98 6.61
C ASN A 396 -24.43 -7.97 6.74
N ILE A 397 -25.05 -7.57 5.63
CA ILE A 397 -26.20 -6.65 5.63
C ILE A 397 -27.41 -7.30 6.29
N VAL A 398 -27.68 -8.57 5.97
CA VAL A 398 -28.75 -9.36 6.61
C VAL A 398 -28.52 -9.52 8.10
N SER A 399 -27.28 -9.83 8.53
CA SER A 399 -26.93 -9.93 9.95
C SER A 399 -27.20 -8.63 10.72
N MET A 400 -26.91 -7.47 10.13
CA MET A 400 -27.26 -6.17 10.74
C MET A 400 -28.77 -6.00 10.86
N ALA A 401 -29.56 -6.42 9.86
CA ALA A 401 -31.01 -6.37 9.90
C ALA A 401 -31.59 -7.30 10.98
N GLU A 402 -31.10 -8.53 11.06
CA GLU A 402 -31.49 -9.51 12.07
C GLU A 402 -31.16 -9.06 13.50
N LEU A 403 -29.97 -8.49 13.70
CA LEU A 403 -29.58 -7.88 14.97
C LEU A 403 -30.53 -6.71 15.36
N ALA A 404 -30.88 -5.87 14.38
CA ALA A 404 -31.87 -4.80 14.62
C ALA A 404 -33.22 -5.36 15.05
N MET A 405 -33.78 -6.31 14.31
CA MET A 405 -35.05 -6.94 14.61
C MET A 405 -35.06 -7.63 15.98
N ALA A 406 -34.01 -8.34 16.33
CA ALA A 406 -33.83 -8.99 17.62
C ALA A 406 -33.79 -7.98 18.79
N ASN A 407 -33.50 -6.71 18.52
CA ASN A 407 -33.53 -5.62 19.50
C ASN A 407 -34.75 -4.70 19.35
N GLY A 408 -35.80 -5.12 18.62
CA GLY A 408 -37.06 -4.36 18.46
C GLY A 408 -36.92 -3.14 17.53
N ILE A 409 -35.88 -3.07 16.73
CA ILE A 409 -35.57 -1.98 15.78
C ILE A 409 -36.01 -2.39 14.39
N LYS A 410 -36.85 -1.59 13.71
CA LYS A 410 -37.27 -1.88 12.32
C LYS A 410 -36.15 -1.53 11.32
N PRO A 411 -35.58 -2.50 10.55
CA PRO A 411 -34.56 -2.23 9.57
C PRO A 411 -35.15 -1.82 8.21
N TYR A 412 -34.49 -0.84 7.58
CA TYR A 412 -34.72 -0.38 6.22
C TYR A 412 -33.46 -0.67 5.39
N LEU A 413 -33.52 -1.66 4.50
CA LEU A 413 -32.41 -2.05 3.64
C LEU A 413 -32.46 -1.24 2.35
N CYS A 414 -31.45 -0.37 2.16
CA CYS A 414 -31.35 0.44 0.96
C CYS A 414 -30.64 -0.32 -0.17
N SER A 415 -31.11 -0.10 -1.39
CA SER A 415 -30.32 -0.50 -2.56
C SER A 415 -28.95 0.19 -2.54
N ILE A 416 -27.91 -0.51 -2.97
CA ILE A 416 -26.66 0.11 -3.36
C ILE A 416 -26.95 1.07 -4.51
N LEU A 417 -26.39 2.28 -4.47
CA LEU A 417 -26.61 3.30 -5.48
C LEU A 417 -26.02 2.88 -6.84
N PRO A 418 -26.50 3.49 -7.95
CA PRO A 418 -25.86 3.29 -9.24
C PRO A 418 -24.39 3.69 -9.20
N GLY A 419 -23.54 2.92 -9.84
CA GLY A 419 -22.11 3.20 -9.93
C GLY A 419 -21.46 2.29 -10.95
N ASP A 420 -20.78 2.86 -11.92
CA ASP A 420 -20.18 2.13 -13.03
C ASP A 420 -18.65 2.13 -12.99
N ARG A 421 -18.04 2.95 -12.15
CA ARG A 421 -16.59 3.07 -11.99
C ARG A 421 -16.19 3.43 -10.58
N TYR A 422 -15.13 2.79 -10.12
CA TYR A 422 -14.46 3.08 -8.87
C TYR A 422 -13.08 3.65 -9.21
N SER A 423 -12.92 4.98 -9.18
CA SER A 423 -11.70 5.68 -9.60
C SER A 423 -10.44 5.26 -8.82
N TRP A 424 -10.62 4.66 -7.66
CA TRP A 424 -9.55 4.15 -6.79
C TRP A 424 -9.33 2.63 -6.88
N SER A 425 -10.20 1.89 -7.60
CA SER A 425 -10.11 0.43 -7.73
C SER A 425 -10.13 0.04 -9.21
N TRP A 426 -8.97 -0.04 -9.81
CA TRP A 426 -8.79 -0.49 -11.19
C TRP A 426 -9.02 -2.01 -11.37
N GLU A 427 -9.21 -2.77 -10.28
CA GLU A 427 -9.50 -4.21 -10.28
C GLU A 427 -10.95 -4.53 -10.62
N ILE A 428 -11.82 -3.54 -10.54
CA ILE A 428 -13.24 -3.67 -10.83
C ILE A 428 -13.54 -2.94 -12.12
N ASP A 429 -13.76 -3.71 -13.18
CA ASP A 429 -14.27 -3.17 -14.43
C ASP A 429 -15.74 -2.77 -14.31
N ARG A 430 -16.22 -2.05 -15.31
CA ARG A 430 -17.59 -1.51 -15.35
C ARG A 430 -18.66 -2.60 -15.30
N GLU A 431 -18.48 -3.69 -16.04
CA GLU A 431 -19.47 -4.76 -16.14
C GLU A 431 -19.60 -5.50 -14.78
N ARG A 432 -18.48 -5.81 -14.14
CA ARG A 432 -18.46 -6.41 -12.83
C ARG A 432 -19.08 -5.50 -11.75
N ALA A 433 -18.82 -4.19 -11.80
CA ALA A 433 -19.43 -3.24 -10.87
C ALA A 433 -20.96 -3.27 -10.98
N ILE A 434 -21.49 -3.10 -12.19
CA ILE A 434 -22.93 -3.07 -12.49
C ILE A 434 -23.61 -4.40 -12.12
N SER A 435 -23.02 -5.54 -12.51
CA SER A 435 -23.58 -6.87 -12.23
C SER A 435 -23.59 -7.20 -10.74
N SER A 436 -22.54 -6.80 -10.00
CA SER A 436 -22.47 -6.99 -8.55
C SER A 436 -23.53 -6.16 -7.83
N ILE A 437 -23.70 -4.88 -8.19
CA ILE A 437 -24.74 -4.01 -7.63
C ILE A 437 -26.14 -4.58 -7.90
N ALA A 438 -26.41 -4.98 -9.14
CA ALA A 438 -27.70 -5.55 -9.52
C ALA A 438 -28.01 -6.84 -8.74
N THR A 439 -27.02 -7.71 -8.57
CA THR A 439 -27.14 -8.97 -7.83
C THR A 439 -27.48 -8.73 -6.36
N ILE A 440 -26.70 -7.89 -5.67
CA ILE A 440 -26.95 -7.61 -4.24
C ILE A 440 -28.30 -6.90 -4.05
N ASN A 441 -28.63 -5.92 -4.91
CA ASN A 441 -29.91 -5.20 -4.83
C ASN A 441 -31.11 -6.14 -5.04
N LYS A 442 -30.99 -7.12 -5.94
CA LYS A 442 -31.99 -8.17 -6.11
C LYS A 442 -32.17 -9.00 -4.83
N TRP A 443 -31.07 -9.47 -4.24
CA TRP A 443 -31.11 -10.28 -3.01
C TRP A 443 -31.68 -9.52 -1.83
N LEU A 444 -31.33 -8.26 -1.63
CA LEU A 444 -31.86 -7.40 -0.58
C LEU A 444 -33.39 -7.19 -0.73
N ARG A 445 -33.86 -6.95 -1.96
CA ARG A 445 -35.29 -6.82 -2.29
C ARG A 445 -36.05 -8.12 -1.99
N GLU A 446 -35.51 -9.27 -2.41
CA GLU A 446 -36.12 -10.57 -2.16
C GLU A 446 -36.14 -10.92 -0.68
N TYR A 447 -35.08 -10.63 0.06
CA TYR A 447 -35.02 -10.83 1.50
C TYR A 447 -36.07 -9.98 2.25
N ALA A 448 -36.16 -8.69 1.96
CA ALA A 448 -37.14 -7.83 2.55
C ALA A 448 -38.58 -8.26 2.24
N LYS A 449 -38.85 -8.75 1.01
CA LYS A 449 -40.17 -9.29 0.63
C LYS A 449 -40.55 -10.53 1.43
N LYS A 450 -39.60 -11.39 1.78
CA LYS A 450 -39.82 -12.66 2.48
C LYS A 450 -39.78 -12.50 4.00
N THR A 451 -39.21 -11.41 4.53
CA THR A 451 -38.96 -11.23 5.97
C THR A 451 -39.88 -10.15 6.55
N LYS A 452 -40.84 -10.58 7.36
CA LYS A 452 -41.77 -9.66 8.04
C LYS A 452 -40.99 -8.69 8.95
N GLY A 453 -41.28 -7.39 8.85
CA GLY A 453 -40.64 -6.36 9.66
C GLY A 453 -39.43 -5.70 8.99
N VAL A 454 -38.95 -6.17 7.83
CA VAL A 454 -37.90 -5.56 7.02
C VAL A 454 -38.51 -4.77 5.86
N GLU A 455 -38.05 -3.55 5.66
CA GLU A 455 -38.42 -2.73 4.49
C GLU A 455 -37.27 -2.61 3.50
N TYR A 456 -37.55 -2.67 2.19
CA TYR A 456 -36.61 -2.34 1.14
C TYR A 456 -36.82 -0.92 0.66
N VAL A 457 -35.72 -0.17 0.49
CA VAL A 457 -35.73 1.22 0.00
C VAL A 457 -34.96 1.29 -1.29
N ASP A 458 -35.64 1.59 -2.39
CA ASP A 458 -35.05 1.67 -3.71
C ASP A 458 -34.52 3.08 -4.02
N PHE A 459 -33.25 3.31 -3.80
CA PHE A 459 -32.53 4.49 -4.27
C PHE A 459 -31.97 4.30 -5.68
N PHE A 460 -31.72 3.04 -6.09
CA PHE A 460 -31.07 2.74 -7.37
C PHE A 460 -31.91 3.18 -8.54
N THR A 461 -33.15 2.73 -8.65
CA THR A 461 -34.00 2.94 -9.82
C THR A 461 -34.23 4.43 -10.16
N PRO A 462 -34.54 5.33 -9.21
CA PRO A 462 -34.72 6.75 -9.52
C PRO A 462 -33.42 7.48 -9.90
N MET A 463 -32.27 6.98 -9.43
CA MET A 463 -30.97 7.65 -9.59
C MET A 463 -30.13 7.09 -10.75
N ALA A 464 -30.51 5.93 -11.32
CA ALA A 464 -29.80 5.29 -12.43
C ALA A 464 -30.19 5.90 -13.78
N ASP A 465 -29.22 6.03 -14.68
CA ASP A 465 -29.46 6.25 -16.12
C ASP A 465 -29.71 4.92 -16.87
N GLU A 466 -29.85 4.97 -18.18
CA GLU A 466 -30.07 3.81 -19.04
C GLU A 466 -28.89 2.82 -19.04
N ASN A 467 -27.72 3.24 -18.61
CA ASN A 467 -26.50 2.44 -18.53
C ASN A 467 -26.21 1.93 -17.11
N ALA A 468 -27.15 2.04 -16.17
CA ALA A 468 -27.02 1.69 -14.76
C ALA A 468 -25.94 2.50 -14.02
N ALA A 469 -25.45 3.60 -14.57
CA ALA A 469 -24.62 4.58 -13.89
C ALA A 469 -25.49 5.62 -13.16
N MET A 470 -24.91 6.36 -12.23
CA MET A 470 -25.64 7.46 -11.59
C MET A 470 -25.86 8.59 -12.59
N LYS A 471 -27.09 9.10 -12.66
CA LYS A 471 -27.45 10.27 -13.52
C LYS A 471 -26.53 11.45 -13.22
N LYS A 472 -26.07 12.14 -14.27
CA LYS A 472 -25.10 13.24 -14.17
C LYS A 472 -25.55 14.38 -13.25
N GLU A 473 -26.83 14.68 -13.24
CA GLU A 473 -27.42 15.71 -12.38
C GLU A 473 -27.39 15.37 -10.90
N TYR A 474 -27.24 14.08 -10.53
CA TYR A 474 -27.24 13.60 -9.14
C TYR A 474 -25.86 13.25 -8.60
N GLN A 475 -24.82 13.24 -9.44
CA GLN A 475 -23.51 12.78 -9.05
C GLN A 475 -22.53 13.93 -8.74
N GLN A 476 -21.71 13.75 -7.72
CA GLN A 476 -20.47 14.52 -7.49
C GLN A 476 -19.30 13.85 -8.23
N ASP A 477 -19.26 12.54 -8.19
CA ASP A 477 -18.38 11.64 -8.92
C ASP A 477 -19.18 10.37 -9.29
N PRO A 478 -18.61 9.37 -10.01
CA PRO A 478 -19.38 8.21 -10.49
C PRO A 478 -20.15 7.41 -9.44
N ILE A 479 -19.93 7.66 -8.12
CA ILE A 479 -20.52 6.88 -7.02
C ILE A 479 -21.12 7.72 -5.90
N HIS A 480 -20.66 8.97 -5.73
CA HIS A 480 -21.13 9.81 -4.64
C HIS A 480 -22.17 10.81 -5.14
N PRO A 481 -23.32 10.89 -4.46
CA PRO A 481 -24.32 11.89 -4.77
C PRO A 481 -23.84 13.32 -4.48
N ASN A 482 -24.25 14.26 -5.31
CA ASN A 482 -24.22 15.69 -4.99
C ASN A 482 -25.48 16.08 -4.17
N LYS A 483 -25.64 17.37 -3.85
CA LYS A 483 -26.81 17.87 -3.10
C LYS A 483 -28.15 17.49 -3.75
N ALA A 484 -28.26 17.57 -5.10
CA ALA A 484 -29.49 17.19 -5.81
C ALA A 484 -29.80 15.69 -5.65
N GLY A 485 -28.78 14.82 -5.70
CA GLY A 485 -28.93 13.40 -5.44
C GLY A 485 -29.39 13.11 -4.01
N TYR A 486 -28.85 13.81 -3.02
CA TYR A 486 -29.32 13.66 -1.62
C TYR A 486 -30.75 14.17 -1.39
N ILE A 487 -31.21 15.19 -2.12
CA ILE A 487 -32.62 15.62 -2.07
C ILE A 487 -33.54 14.51 -2.57
N VAL A 488 -33.20 13.85 -3.68
CA VAL A 488 -33.96 12.69 -4.18
C VAL A 488 -33.97 11.55 -3.17
N MET A 489 -32.82 11.27 -2.54
CA MET A 489 -32.75 10.25 -1.48
C MET A 489 -33.60 10.62 -0.25
N GLU A 490 -33.67 11.92 0.14
CA GLU A 490 -34.55 12.40 1.21
C GLU A 490 -36.02 12.11 0.89
N GLU A 491 -36.50 12.46 -0.29
CA GLU A 491 -37.89 12.24 -0.70
C GLU A 491 -38.29 10.76 -0.58
N ILE A 492 -37.40 9.88 -1.05
CA ILE A 492 -37.62 8.43 -1.01
C ILE A 492 -37.63 7.90 0.41
N ILE A 493 -36.61 8.24 1.23
CA ILE A 493 -36.50 7.71 2.58
C ILE A 493 -37.57 8.25 3.51
N GLN A 494 -37.95 9.52 3.40
CA GLN A 494 -39.02 10.10 4.19
C GLN A 494 -40.36 9.41 3.90
N LYS A 495 -40.65 9.08 2.64
CA LYS A 495 -41.84 8.31 2.26
C LYS A 495 -41.78 6.88 2.84
N ALA A 496 -40.64 6.23 2.85
CA ALA A 496 -40.49 4.91 3.43
C ALA A 496 -40.64 4.93 4.94
N LEU A 497 -40.04 5.92 5.63
CA LEU A 497 -40.10 6.05 7.09
C LEU A 497 -41.48 6.42 7.66
N LYS A 498 -42.42 6.89 6.84
CA LYS A 498 -43.83 7.15 7.27
C LYS A 498 -44.67 5.88 7.37
N LYS A 499 -44.24 4.78 6.73
CA LYS A 499 -44.83 3.45 6.86
C LYS A 499 -44.35 2.75 8.13
#